data_5ef472e5d9ed2b09db887eea22e4082b
#
_entry.id   5ef472e5d9ed2b09db887eea22e4082b
#
_cell.length_a   1.000
_cell.length_b   1.000
_cell.length_c   1.000
_cell.angle_alpha   90.00
_cell.angle_beta   90.00
_cell.angle_gamma   90.00
#
_symmetry.space_group_name_H-M   'P 1'
#
loop_
_entity.id
_entity.type
_entity.pdbx_description
1 polymer ?
#
loop_
_entity_poly.entity_id
_entity_poly.type
_entity_poly.pdbx_seq_one_letter_code
_entity_poly.pdbx_strand_id
1 'polypeptide(L)'
;MAARAGVVERGRKAVDDPLDFAVVIALILSAIQLLAPRLRALIGRHGRQVQSFGGGVGLAYVFLQLFPEIDNVHAWLGEHVHIVTLTSFLLFFVFEAWLTYRYRRQRAIDVSANQEHPGVPPAVFWLHIGILVFYTSMVVFTVPNDVAEDFLFAAATGVALGLHCMYKDYLLRAHAGSQFQSAGRGLLIVSPFLGWMAHRIIQPSEIVLDLVIAVLAGLLMQSVFRDEIPRPDAASVQWLVFGVATFTAISFIS
;
A
#
# COMPACT_ATOMS: atom_id res chain seq x y z
N MET A 1 25.56 1.51 38.13
CA MET A 1 24.99 2.42 37.09
C MET A 1 25.48 2.10 35.69
N ALA A 2 26.69 1.61 35.50
CA ALA A 2 27.28 1.29 34.18
C ALA A 2 26.64 0.07 33.43
N ALA A 3 26.09 -0.92 34.17
CA ALA A 3 25.51 -2.12 33.55
C ALA A 3 24.16 -1.88 32.83
N ARG A 4 23.39 -0.87 33.25
CA ARG A 4 22.13 -0.48 32.57
C ARG A 4 22.36 0.30 31.28
N ALA A 5 23.41 1.09 31.19
CA ALA A 5 23.77 1.81 29.95
C ALA A 5 24.16 0.84 28.81
N GLY A 6 24.93 -0.21 29.15
CA GLY A 6 25.38 -1.18 28.14
C GLY A 6 24.29 -2.08 27.56
N VAL A 7 23.18 -2.30 28.29
CA VAL A 7 22.03 -3.09 27.79
C VAL A 7 21.15 -2.22 26.87
N VAL A 8 20.97 -0.95 27.21
CA VAL A 8 20.23 0.01 26.37
C VAL A 8 20.98 0.27 25.07
N GLU A 9 22.32 0.39 25.14
CA GLU A 9 23.16 0.62 23.96
C GLU A 9 23.27 -0.61 23.03
N ARG A 10 23.23 -1.85 23.59
CA ARG A 10 23.15 -3.08 22.77
C ARG A 10 21.77 -3.27 22.14
N GLY A 11 20.70 -2.88 22.82
CA GLY A 11 19.35 -2.90 22.23
C GLY A 11 19.20 -1.88 21.10
N ARG A 12 19.88 -0.73 21.21
CA ARG A 12 19.89 0.32 20.18
C ARG A 12 20.69 -0.11 18.93
N LYS A 13 21.84 -0.78 19.09
CA LYS A 13 22.67 -1.26 17.97
C LYS A 13 22.05 -2.41 17.16
N ALA A 14 21.03 -3.10 17.67
CA ALA A 14 20.34 -4.18 16.93
C ALA A 14 19.23 -3.67 15.99
N VAL A 15 18.93 -2.35 16.02
CA VAL A 15 17.91 -1.70 15.17
C VAL A 15 18.54 -0.67 14.22
N ASP A 16 19.87 -0.51 14.26
CA ASP A 16 20.60 0.59 13.62
C ASP A 16 20.91 0.35 12.12
N ASP A 17 20.48 -0.77 11.51
CA ASP A 17 20.58 -0.96 10.06
C ASP A 17 19.21 -0.70 9.40
N PRO A 18 19.05 0.39 8.62
CA PRO A 18 17.81 0.69 7.88
C PRO A 18 17.31 -0.49 7.04
N LEU A 19 18.23 -1.33 6.58
CA LEU A 19 17.90 -2.52 5.79
C LEU A 19 17.25 -3.63 6.62
N ASP A 20 17.63 -3.78 7.89
CA ASP A 20 17.01 -4.77 8.78
C ASP A 20 15.57 -4.38 9.11
N PHE A 21 15.30 -3.08 9.22
CA PHE A 21 13.95 -2.57 9.43
C PHE A 21 13.04 -2.80 8.21
N ALA A 22 13.54 -2.59 7.01
CA ALA A 22 12.80 -2.88 5.78
C ALA A 22 12.42 -4.36 5.67
N VAL A 23 13.25 -5.29 6.17
CA VAL A 23 12.89 -6.72 6.29
C VAL A 23 11.73 -6.92 7.26
N VAL A 24 11.72 -6.23 8.40
CA VAL A 24 10.62 -6.30 9.37
C VAL A 24 9.31 -5.81 8.74
N ILE A 25 9.33 -4.68 8.02
CA ILE A 25 8.16 -4.20 7.28
C ILE A 25 7.74 -5.20 6.19
N ALA A 26 8.67 -5.75 5.43
CA ALA A 26 8.37 -6.77 4.43
C ALA A 26 7.69 -8.00 5.06
N LEU A 27 8.18 -8.46 6.22
CA LEU A 27 7.56 -9.55 6.98
C LEU A 27 6.16 -9.20 7.47
N ILE A 28 5.95 -7.98 7.99
CA ILE A 28 4.64 -7.52 8.46
C ILE A 28 3.65 -7.47 7.30
N LEU A 29 4.01 -6.85 6.18
CA LEU A 29 3.16 -6.76 5.00
C LEU A 29 2.82 -8.14 4.43
N SER A 30 3.81 -9.02 4.34
CA SER A 30 3.60 -10.41 3.89
C SER A 30 2.71 -11.20 4.85
N ALA A 31 2.89 -11.03 6.16
CA ALA A 31 2.04 -11.65 7.17
C ALA A 31 0.59 -11.15 7.09
N ILE A 32 0.38 -9.84 6.91
CA ILE A 32 -0.95 -9.25 6.71
C ILE A 32 -1.61 -9.86 5.48
N GLN A 33 -0.92 -9.96 4.35
CA GLN A 33 -1.45 -10.58 3.13
C GLN A 33 -1.74 -12.08 3.31
N LEU A 34 -0.88 -12.80 4.03
CA LEU A 34 -1.08 -14.21 4.37
C LEU A 34 -2.29 -14.40 5.29
N LEU A 35 -2.50 -13.53 6.25
CA LEU A 35 -3.58 -13.59 7.22
C LEU A 35 -4.88 -12.91 6.74
N ALA A 36 -4.85 -12.16 5.65
CA ALA A 36 -5.99 -11.40 5.14
C ALA A 36 -7.32 -12.18 5.05
N PRO A 37 -7.38 -13.49 4.70
CA PRO A 37 -8.63 -14.24 4.71
C PRO A 37 -9.18 -14.50 6.13
N ARG A 38 -8.27 -14.75 7.11
CA ARG A 38 -8.65 -14.97 8.51
C ARG A 38 -9.11 -13.67 9.14
N LEU A 39 -8.37 -12.58 8.91
CA LEU A 39 -8.73 -11.24 9.37
C LEU A 39 -10.11 -10.83 8.85
N ARG A 40 -10.41 -11.10 7.57
CA ARG A 40 -11.74 -10.84 7.01
C ARG A 40 -12.86 -11.65 7.66
N ALA A 41 -12.61 -12.90 7.96
CA ALA A 41 -13.59 -13.74 8.66
C ALA A 41 -13.92 -13.17 10.05
N LEU A 42 -12.92 -12.61 10.74
CA LEU A 42 -13.09 -11.91 12.02
C LEU A 42 -13.81 -10.57 11.85
N ILE A 43 -13.49 -9.82 10.80
CA ILE A 43 -14.07 -8.51 10.50
C ILE A 43 -15.54 -8.63 10.03
N GLY A 44 -15.93 -9.71 9.41
CA GLY A 44 -17.20 -10.09 8.77
C GLY A 44 -18.40 -9.14 8.95
N ARG A 45 -18.91 -9.01 10.18
CA ARG A 45 -20.08 -8.14 10.50
C ARG A 45 -19.75 -6.65 10.54
N HIS A 46 -18.47 -6.27 10.66
CA HIS A 46 -18.00 -4.89 10.84
C HIS A 46 -17.30 -4.34 9.58
N GLY A 47 -17.48 -4.97 8.43
CA GLY A 47 -16.77 -4.62 7.19
C GLY A 47 -16.89 -3.15 6.80
N ARG A 48 -18.07 -2.53 6.94
CA ARG A 48 -18.30 -1.10 6.69
C ARG A 48 -17.49 -0.20 7.63
N GLN A 49 -17.43 -0.56 8.90
CA GLN A 49 -16.70 0.20 9.92
C GLN A 49 -15.19 0.15 9.66
N VAL A 50 -14.67 -1.04 9.40
CA VAL A 50 -13.25 -1.24 9.11
C VAL A 50 -12.84 -0.56 7.80
N GLN A 51 -13.67 -0.62 6.77
CA GLN A 51 -13.44 0.09 5.52
C GLN A 51 -13.40 1.61 5.74
N SER A 52 -14.38 2.16 6.49
CA SER A 52 -14.41 3.59 6.78
C SER A 52 -13.23 4.02 7.63
N PHE A 53 -12.82 3.23 8.62
CA PHE A 53 -11.63 3.48 9.43
C PHE A 53 -10.36 3.47 8.58
N GLY A 54 -10.16 2.43 7.76
CA GLY A 54 -9.01 2.33 6.85
C GLY A 54 -8.96 3.49 5.86
N GLY A 55 -10.10 3.87 5.27
CA GLY A 55 -10.19 5.04 4.40
C GLY A 55 -9.84 6.35 5.11
N GLY A 56 -10.21 6.48 6.39
CA GLY A 56 -9.80 7.62 7.22
C GLY A 56 -8.29 7.66 7.47
N VAL A 57 -7.69 6.51 7.78
CA VAL A 57 -6.24 6.36 7.95
C VAL A 57 -5.51 6.68 6.63
N GLY A 58 -5.95 6.11 5.50
CA GLY A 58 -5.36 6.36 4.19
C GLY A 58 -5.45 7.83 3.77
N LEU A 59 -6.59 8.48 4.02
CA LEU A 59 -6.77 9.90 3.76
C LEU A 59 -5.80 10.75 4.59
N ALA A 60 -5.72 10.49 5.90
CA ALA A 60 -4.80 11.21 6.79
C ALA A 60 -3.34 10.97 6.40
N TYR A 61 -2.97 9.75 6.03
CA TYR A 61 -1.64 9.41 5.51
C TYR A 61 -1.28 10.25 4.28
N VAL A 62 -2.18 10.36 3.31
CA VAL A 62 -1.94 11.16 2.09
C VAL A 62 -1.68 12.63 2.44
N PHE A 63 -2.49 13.22 3.31
CA PHE A 63 -2.40 14.66 3.59
C PHE A 63 -1.29 15.01 4.59
N LEU A 64 -1.04 14.19 5.59
CA LEU A 64 -0.13 14.52 6.69
C LEU A 64 1.29 13.98 6.48
N GLN A 65 1.44 12.96 5.63
CA GLN A 65 2.71 12.29 5.41
C GLN A 65 3.17 12.38 3.95
N LEU A 66 2.33 11.95 3.03
CA LEU A 66 2.72 11.81 1.63
C LEU A 66 2.91 13.17 0.94
N PHE A 67 2.04 14.16 1.17
CA PHE A 67 2.24 15.51 0.62
C PHE A 67 3.49 16.20 1.15
N PRO A 68 3.76 16.25 2.47
CA PRO A 68 5.02 16.78 2.99
C PRO A 68 6.26 16.05 2.46
N GLU A 69 6.19 14.72 2.30
CA GLU A 69 7.29 13.94 1.75
C GLU A 69 7.60 14.31 0.30
N ILE A 70 6.57 14.51 -0.54
CA ILE A 70 6.75 14.99 -1.92
C ILE A 70 7.42 16.38 -1.94
N ASP A 71 7.04 17.27 -1.02
CA ASP A 71 7.62 18.60 -0.93
C ASP A 71 9.08 18.58 -0.45
N ASN A 72 9.47 17.56 0.32
CA ASN A 72 10.84 17.35 0.81
C ASN A 72 11.75 16.64 -0.20
N VAL A 73 11.20 16.10 -1.29
CA VAL A 73 11.98 15.48 -2.36
C VAL A 73 13.02 16.47 -2.88
N HIS A 74 14.28 16.04 -2.86
CA HIS A 74 15.47 16.87 -3.02
C HIS A 74 15.48 17.78 -4.26
N ALA A 75 16.23 18.85 -4.16
CA ALA A 75 16.34 19.99 -5.09
C ALA A 75 16.58 19.64 -6.59
N TRP A 76 16.82 18.37 -6.93
CA TRP A 76 17.09 17.97 -8.31
C TRP A 76 15.83 17.86 -9.17
N LEU A 77 14.75 17.30 -8.63
CA LEU A 77 13.45 17.24 -9.33
C LEU A 77 12.70 18.59 -9.20
N GLY A 78 12.95 19.36 -8.14
CA GLY A 78 12.31 20.65 -7.91
C GLY A 78 10.78 20.57 -8.10
N GLU A 79 10.21 21.57 -8.76
CA GLU A 79 8.77 21.61 -9.08
C GLU A 79 8.31 20.47 -10.01
N HIS A 80 9.23 19.78 -10.69
CA HIS A 80 8.90 18.67 -11.56
C HIS A 80 8.41 17.43 -10.82
N VAL A 81 8.67 17.30 -9.52
CA VAL A 81 8.15 16.21 -8.69
C VAL A 81 6.63 16.15 -8.75
N HIS A 82 5.95 17.28 -8.68
CA HIS A 82 4.48 17.35 -8.76
C HIS A 82 3.95 16.91 -10.14
N ILE A 83 4.70 17.20 -11.22
CA ILE A 83 4.36 16.75 -12.56
C ILE A 83 4.49 15.23 -12.68
N VAL A 84 5.55 14.65 -12.11
CA VAL A 84 5.74 13.19 -12.08
C VAL A 84 4.63 12.53 -11.28
N THR A 85 4.32 13.05 -10.09
CA THR A 85 3.25 12.55 -9.23
C THR A 85 1.88 12.62 -9.92
N LEU A 86 1.55 13.77 -10.54
CA LEU A 86 0.30 13.93 -11.28
C LEU A 86 0.22 12.99 -12.49
N THR A 87 1.32 12.85 -13.23
CA THR A 87 1.39 11.94 -14.37
C THR A 87 1.16 10.50 -13.94
N SER A 88 1.79 10.07 -12.87
CA SER A 88 1.61 8.72 -12.30
C SER A 88 0.19 8.49 -11.83
N PHE A 89 -0.41 9.48 -11.14
CA PHE A 89 -1.82 9.45 -10.75
C PHE A 89 -2.74 9.24 -11.95
N LEU A 90 -2.55 10.03 -13.02
CA LEU A 90 -3.39 9.98 -14.22
C LEU A 90 -3.19 8.67 -14.99
N LEU A 91 -1.95 8.21 -15.14
CA LEU A 91 -1.66 6.94 -15.81
C LEU A 91 -2.32 5.77 -15.07
N PHE A 92 -2.22 5.76 -13.75
CA PHE A 92 -2.84 4.71 -12.95
C PHE A 92 -4.37 4.82 -12.96
N PHE A 93 -4.93 6.02 -12.92
CA PHE A 93 -6.37 6.25 -13.07
C PHE A 93 -6.89 5.70 -14.40
N VAL A 94 -6.22 6.02 -15.52
CA VAL A 94 -6.60 5.52 -16.85
C VAL A 94 -6.48 4.00 -16.92
N PHE A 95 -5.40 3.45 -16.37
CA PHE A 95 -5.20 2.01 -16.31
C PHE A 95 -6.33 1.30 -15.54
N GLU A 96 -6.67 1.78 -14.36
CA GLU A 96 -7.74 1.23 -13.53
C GLU A 96 -9.13 1.40 -14.16
N ALA A 97 -9.38 2.53 -14.84
CA ALA A 97 -10.60 2.74 -15.60
C ALA A 97 -10.72 1.73 -16.75
N TRP A 98 -9.62 1.49 -17.45
CA TRP A 98 -9.53 0.48 -18.52
C TRP A 98 -9.75 -0.93 -17.97
N LEU A 99 -9.13 -1.31 -16.84
CA LEU A 99 -9.38 -2.58 -16.17
C LEU A 99 -10.85 -2.75 -15.83
N THR A 100 -11.46 -1.76 -15.19
CA THR A 100 -12.88 -1.78 -14.82
C THR A 100 -13.78 -1.97 -16.03
N TYR A 101 -13.48 -1.27 -17.13
CA TYR A 101 -14.21 -1.44 -18.38
C TYR A 101 -14.07 -2.86 -18.93
N ARG A 102 -12.87 -3.44 -18.92
CA ARG A 102 -12.62 -4.82 -19.38
C ARG A 102 -13.35 -5.85 -18.52
N TYR A 103 -13.33 -5.71 -17.20
CA TYR A 103 -14.07 -6.59 -16.29
C TYR A 103 -15.58 -6.52 -16.53
N ARG A 104 -16.14 -5.31 -16.66
CA ARG A 104 -17.58 -5.14 -16.92
C ARG A 104 -18.00 -5.71 -18.27
N ARG A 105 -17.20 -5.48 -19.30
CA ARG A 105 -17.47 -5.99 -20.66
C ARG A 105 -17.44 -7.51 -20.67
N GLN A 106 -16.43 -8.15 -20.05
CA GLN A 106 -16.35 -9.61 -19.98
C GLN A 106 -17.55 -10.18 -19.25
N ARG A 107 -17.90 -9.61 -18.10
CA ARG A 107 -19.06 -10.04 -17.32
C ARG A 107 -20.36 -9.94 -18.11
N ALA A 108 -20.53 -8.92 -18.92
CA ALA A 108 -21.72 -8.79 -19.77
C ALA A 108 -21.77 -9.89 -20.84
N ILE A 109 -20.63 -10.26 -21.43
CA ILE A 109 -20.52 -11.36 -22.42
C ILE A 109 -20.84 -12.69 -21.74
N ASP A 110 -20.25 -12.98 -20.58
CA ASP A 110 -20.43 -14.25 -19.87
C ASP A 110 -21.88 -14.44 -19.42
N VAL A 111 -22.53 -13.37 -18.93
CA VAL A 111 -23.97 -13.39 -18.59
C VAL A 111 -24.83 -13.66 -19.81
N SER A 112 -24.52 -13.07 -20.98
CA SER A 112 -25.26 -13.30 -22.21
C SER A 112 -25.06 -14.72 -22.75
N ALA A 113 -23.94 -15.37 -22.42
CA ALA A 113 -23.61 -16.75 -22.79
C ALA A 113 -24.12 -17.78 -21.77
N ASN A 114 -24.90 -17.39 -20.75
CA ASN A 114 -25.39 -18.27 -19.67
C ASN A 114 -24.25 -19.00 -18.92
N GLN A 115 -23.09 -18.40 -18.78
CA GLN A 115 -22.00 -18.99 -18.01
C GLN A 115 -22.22 -18.72 -16.51
N GLU A 116 -22.26 -19.77 -15.72
CA GLU A 116 -22.49 -19.67 -14.26
C GLU A 116 -21.36 -18.98 -13.50
N HIS A 117 -20.15 -18.95 -14.06
CA HIS A 117 -18.97 -18.36 -13.44
C HIS A 117 -18.23 -17.48 -14.46
N PRO A 118 -18.57 -16.19 -14.52
CA PRO A 118 -17.86 -15.27 -15.40
C PRO A 118 -16.38 -15.18 -15.00
N GLY A 119 -15.51 -15.64 -15.89
CA GLY A 119 -14.07 -15.62 -15.69
C GLY A 119 -13.47 -14.26 -16.11
N VAL A 120 -12.41 -13.85 -15.43
CA VAL A 120 -11.61 -12.72 -15.88
C VAL A 120 -10.62 -13.20 -16.93
N PRO A 121 -10.42 -12.47 -18.06
CA PRO A 121 -9.40 -12.85 -19.03
C PRO A 121 -8.02 -12.95 -18.35
N PRO A 122 -7.29 -14.07 -18.55
CA PRO A 122 -6.02 -14.30 -17.86
C PRO A 122 -5.01 -13.15 -18.02
N ALA A 123 -4.93 -12.55 -19.21
CA ALA A 123 -4.04 -11.42 -19.46
C ALA A 123 -4.37 -10.19 -18.59
N VAL A 124 -5.65 -9.89 -18.41
CA VAL A 124 -6.11 -8.76 -17.59
C VAL A 124 -5.83 -9.04 -16.11
N PHE A 125 -6.04 -10.28 -15.68
CA PHE A 125 -5.73 -10.72 -14.33
C PHE A 125 -4.24 -10.58 -14.01
N TRP A 126 -3.37 -11.15 -14.87
CA TRP A 126 -1.92 -11.11 -14.65
C TRP A 126 -1.33 -9.72 -14.72
N LEU A 127 -1.87 -8.85 -15.60
CA LEU A 127 -1.46 -7.46 -15.67
C LEU A 127 -1.80 -6.71 -14.36
N HIS A 128 -2.99 -6.95 -13.82
CA HIS A 128 -3.40 -6.35 -12.55
C HIS A 128 -2.51 -6.83 -11.39
N ILE A 129 -2.29 -8.14 -11.28
CA ILE A 129 -1.38 -8.70 -10.27
C ILE A 129 0.03 -8.15 -10.44
N GLY A 130 0.55 -8.06 -11.67
CA GLY A 130 1.88 -7.51 -11.94
C GLY A 130 2.06 -6.09 -11.43
N ILE A 131 1.06 -5.22 -11.64
CA ILE A 131 1.09 -3.85 -11.13
C ILE A 131 1.03 -3.80 -9.61
N LEU A 132 0.22 -4.65 -8.97
CA LEU A 132 0.18 -4.69 -7.51
C LEU A 132 1.46 -5.24 -6.89
N VAL A 133 2.08 -6.24 -7.52
CA VAL A 133 3.41 -6.74 -7.14
C VAL A 133 4.45 -5.62 -7.26
N PHE A 134 4.45 -4.92 -8.39
CA PHE A 134 5.33 -3.78 -8.61
C PHE A 134 5.13 -2.69 -7.56
N TYR A 135 3.88 -2.28 -7.33
CA TYR A 135 3.51 -1.31 -6.32
C TYR A 135 4.00 -1.70 -4.91
N THR A 136 3.67 -2.92 -4.45
CA THR A 136 4.06 -3.38 -3.12
C THR A 136 5.58 -3.51 -2.98
N SER A 137 6.27 -3.91 -4.06
CA SER A 137 7.73 -3.95 -4.09
C SER A 137 8.34 -2.55 -3.99
N MET A 138 7.78 -1.56 -4.70
CA MET A 138 8.23 -0.17 -4.66
C MET A 138 8.08 0.44 -3.27
N VAL A 139 6.98 0.14 -2.57
CA VAL A 139 6.77 0.58 -1.19
C VAL A 139 7.94 0.15 -0.28
N VAL A 140 8.32 -1.12 -0.32
CA VAL A 140 9.42 -1.62 0.54
C VAL A 140 10.78 -1.17 0.04
N PHE A 141 10.92 -0.91 -1.27
CA PHE A 141 12.13 -0.36 -1.85
C PHE A 141 12.47 1.04 -1.30
N THR A 142 11.47 1.86 -0.98
CA THR A 142 11.66 3.22 -0.44
C THR A 142 11.80 3.27 1.09
N VAL A 143 11.27 2.29 1.82
CA VAL A 143 11.29 2.23 3.29
C VAL A 143 12.64 2.54 3.95
N PRO A 144 13.82 2.11 3.44
CA PRO A 144 15.09 2.42 4.08
C PRO A 144 15.38 3.93 4.23
N ASN A 145 14.83 4.76 3.35
CA ASN A 145 14.97 6.22 3.47
C ASN A 145 14.11 6.76 4.61
N ASP A 146 12.85 6.32 4.67
CA ASP A 146 11.87 6.79 5.66
C ASP A 146 12.33 6.48 7.10
N VAL A 147 12.99 5.33 7.30
CA VAL A 147 13.48 4.89 8.61
C VAL A 147 14.68 5.69 9.10
N ALA A 148 15.47 6.22 8.20
CA ALA A 148 16.62 7.06 8.59
C ALA A 148 16.18 8.34 9.30
N GLU A 149 14.92 8.76 9.12
CA GLU A 149 14.37 9.98 9.70
C GLU A 149 13.62 9.75 11.01
N ASP A 150 12.68 8.77 11.09
CA ASP A 150 11.92 8.46 12.32
C ASP A 150 11.30 7.05 12.32
N PHE A 151 11.57 6.27 13.39
CA PHE A 151 11.00 4.94 13.60
C PHE A 151 9.46 4.96 13.70
N LEU A 152 8.90 5.95 14.39
CA LEU A 152 7.45 6.03 14.60
C LEU A 152 6.72 6.35 13.29
N PHE A 153 7.32 7.21 12.49
CA PHE A 153 6.87 7.55 11.15
C PHE A 153 6.83 6.31 10.23
N ALA A 154 7.92 5.55 10.19
CA ALA A 154 8.00 4.32 9.41
C ALA A 154 7.00 3.25 9.89
N ALA A 155 6.76 3.15 11.20
CA ALA A 155 5.76 2.24 11.75
C ALA A 155 4.33 2.66 11.36
N ALA A 156 4.02 3.96 11.42
CA ALA A 156 2.73 4.51 11.00
C ALA A 156 2.47 4.25 9.51
N THR A 157 3.48 4.49 8.66
CA THR A 157 3.47 4.16 7.23
C THR A 157 3.20 2.66 7.02
N GLY A 158 3.92 1.80 7.73
CA GLY A 158 3.73 0.35 7.65
C GLY A 158 2.30 -0.09 8.00
N VAL A 159 1.68 0.52 9.01
CA VAL A 159 0.28 0.25 9.39
C VAL A 159 -0.69 0.74 8.31
N ALA A 160 -0.52 1.97 7.82
CA ALA A 160 -1.37 2.53 6.76
C ALA A 160 -1.31 1.67 5.49
N LEU A 161 -0.11 1.32 5.04
CA LEU A 161 0.12 0.45 3.88
C LEU A 161 -0.39 -0.97 4.10
N GLY A 162 -0.27 -1.50 5.32
CA GLY A 162 -0.83 -2.80 5.69
C GLY A 162 -2.35 -2.86 5.55
N LEU A 163 -3.05 -1.82 6.03
CA LEU A 163 -4.50 -1.68 5.85
C LEU A 163 -4.87 -1.55 4.37
N HIS A 164 -4.10 -0.76 3.62
CA HIS A 164 -4.27 -0.62 2.18
C HIS A 164 -4.12 -1.96 1.45
N CYS A 165 -3.07 -2.72 1.70
CA CYS A 165 -2.85 -4.05 1.11
C CYS A 165 -3.98 -5.03 1.46
N MET A 166 -4.48 -5.00 2.69
CA MET A 166 -5.61 -5.84 3.13
C MET A 166 -6.89 -5.50 2.34
N TYR A 167 -7.14 -4.22 2.08
CA TYR A 167 -8.29 -3.79 1.30
C TYR A 167 -8.17 -4.20 -0.18
N LYS A 168 -7.00 -4.07 -0.78
CA LYS A 168 -6.72 -4.53 -2.15
C LYS A 168 -6.91 -6.03 -2.31
N ASP A 169 -6.46 -6.85 -1.35
CA ASP A 169 -6.71 -8.30 -1.34
C ASP A 169 -8.22 -8.62 -1.32
N TYR A 170 -9.01 -7.83 -0.60
CA TYR A 170 -10.47 -7.97 -0.59
C TYR A 170 -11.09 -7.72 -1.97
N LEU A 171 -10.71 -6.62 -2.64
CA LEU A 171 -11.23 -6.26 -3.96
C LEU A 171 -10.84 -7.28 -5.03
N LEU A 172 -9.59 -7.72 -5.05
CA LEU A 172 -9.09 -8.71 -6.00
C LEU A 172 -9.81 -10.03 -5.91
N ARG A 173 -10.08 -10.49 -4.70
CA ARG A 173 -10.81 -11.73 -4.49
C ARG A 173 -12.24 -11.64 -4.98
N ALA A 174 -12.90 -10.51 -4.80
CA ALA A 174 -14.26 -10.30 -5.28
C ALA A 174 -14.34 -10.35 -6.82
N HIS A 175 -13.26 -10.00 -7.53
CA HIS A 175 -13.23 -9.97 -8.99
C HIS A 175 -12.64 -11.24 -9.63
N ALA A 176 -11.61 -11.83 -9.03
CA ALA A 176 -10.81 -12.89 -9.66
C ALA A 176 -10.98 -14.29 -9.03
N GLY A 177 -11.75 -14.43 -7.95
CA GLY A 177 -12.15 -15.72 -7.38
C GLY A 177 -11.01 -16.69 -7.12
N SER A 178 -11.10 -17.90 -7.69
CA SER A 178 -10.12 -18.98 -7.48
C SER A 178 -8.74 -18.72 -8.09
N GLN A 179 -8.65 -17.98 -9.18
CA GLN A 179 -7.37 -17.63 -9.83
C GLN A 179 -6.50 -16.79 -8.90
N PHE A 180 -7.11 -15.85 -8.15
CA PHE A 180 -6.40 -15.06 -7.15
C PHE A 180 -5.90 -15.92 -5.99
N GLN A 181 -6.67 -16.93 -5.55
CA GLN A 181 -6.33 -17.72 -4.37
C GLN A 181 -5.06 -18.56 -4.51
N SER A 182 -4.72 -18.99 -5.73
CA SER A 182 -3.58 -19.89 -5.96
C SER A 182 -2.28 -19.13 -6.25
N ALA A 183 -2.18 -18.51 -7.41
CA ALA A 183 -0.93 -17.92 -7.87
C ALA A 183 -0.81 -16.41 -7.56
N GLY A 184 -1.88 -15.64 -7.75
CA GLY A 184 -1.85 -14.19 -7.56
C GLY A 184 -1.50 -13.79 -6.13
N ARG A 185 -2.07 -14.50 -5.15
CA ARG A 185 -1.81 -14.23 -3.75
C ARG A 185 -0.38 -14.60 -3.34
N GLY A 186 0.16 -15.71 -3.85
CA GLY A 186 1.55 -16.09 -3.60
C GLY A 186 2.54 -15.00 -4.03
N LEU A 187 2.30 -14.43 -5.21
CA LEU A 187 3.14 -13.33 -5.72
C LEU A 187 3.04 -12.07 -4.86
N LEU A 188 1.84 -11.72 -4.39
CA LEU A 188 1.68 -10.55 -3.50
C LEU A 188 2.36 -10.76 -2.14
N ILE A 189 2.34 -11.98 -1.58
CA ILE A 189 3.04 -12.30 -0.33
C ILE A 189 4.56 -12.14 -0.49
N VAL A 190 5.10 -12.48 -1.66
CA VAL A 190 6.55 -12.41 -1.93
C VAL A 190 6.99 -11.00 -2.35
N SER A 191 6.09 -10.19 -2.90
CA SER A 191 6.42 -8.87 -3.47
C SER A 191 7.15 -7.90 -2.53
N PRO A 192 6.87 -7.82 -1.21
CA PRO A 192 7.63 -6.97 -0.29
C PRO A 192 9.12 -7.34 -0.25
N PHE A 193 9.42 -8.64 -0.27
CA PHE A 193 10.82 -9.11 -0.29
C PHE A 193 11.53 -8.81 -1.60
N LEU A 194 10.81 -8.74 -2.72
CA LEU A 194 11.39 -8.31 -3.99
C LEU A 194 11.85 -6.85 -3.92
N GLY A 195 11.07 -5.98 -3.27
CA GLY A 195 11.45 -4.58 -3.04
C GLY A 195 12.69 -4.44 -2.16
N TRP A 196 12.71 -5.15 -1.03
CA TRP A 196 13.87 -5.18 -0.15
C TRP A 196 15.13 -5.68 -0.86
N MET A 197 15.03 -6.79 -1.61
CA MET A 197 16.16 -7.36 -2.34
C MET A 197 16.63 -6.42 -3.46
N ALA A 198 15.69 -5.78 -4.18
CA ALA A 198 16.01 -4.81 -5.20
C ALA A 198 16.79 -3.62 -4.64
N HIS A 199 16.35 -3.05 -3.49
CA HIS A 199 17.07 -1.98 -2.81
C HIS A 199 18.51 -2.39 -2.46
N ARG A 200 18.69 -3.60 -1.91
CA ARG A 200 20.00 -4.11 -1.51
C ARG A 200 20.96 -4.33 -2.69
N ILE A 201 20.44 -4.77 -3.83
CA ILE A 201 21.24 -5.05 -5.03
C ILE A 201 21.57 -3.77 -5.78
N ILE A 202 20.57 -2.89 -5.96
CA ILE A 202 20.68 -1.69 -6.80
C ILE A 202 21.42 -0.59 -6.06
N GLN A 203 21.26 -0.49 -4.72
CA GLN A 203 21.77 0.61 -3.90
C GLN A 203 21.44 1.95 -4.55
N PRO A 204 20.14 2.31 -4.62
CA PRO A 204 19.65 3.42 -5.43
C PRO A 204 20.28 4.74 -5.00
N SER A 205 20.57 5.61 -5.97
CA SER A 205 20.92 7.00 -5.70
C SER A 205 19.69 7.77 -5.19
N GLU A 206 19.90 8.89 -4.51
CA GLU A 206 18.82 9.78 -4.04
C GLU A 206 17.85 10.15 -5.16
N ILE A 207 18.36 10.46 -6.35
CA ILE A 207 17.55 10.78 -7.54
C ILE A 207 16.58 9.64 -7.92
N VAL A 208 17.06 8.40 -7.84
CA VAL A 208 16.23 7.22 -8.15
C VAL A 208 15.14 7.05 -7.09
N LEU A 209 15.49 7.26 -5.82
CA LEU A 209 14.54 7.20 -4.72
C LEU A 209 13.48 8.28 -4.83
N ASP A 210 13.88 9.52 -5.07
CA ASP A 210 12.98 10.66 -5.29
C ASP A 210 11.98 10.40 -6.42
N LEU A 211 12.47 9.84 -7.54
CA LEU A 211 11.61 9.49 -8.67
C LEU A 211 10.62 8.38 -8.29
N VAL A 212 11.09 7.36 -7.57
CA VAL A 212 10.24 6.24 -7.13
C VAL A 212 9.18 6.73 -6.14
N ILE A 213 9.54 7.60 -5.18
CA ILE A 213 8.62 8.20 -4.22
C ILE A 213 7.55 9.02 -4.96
N ALA A 214 7.95 9.87 -5.92
CA ALA A 214 7.00 10.67 -6.71
C ALA A 214 6.01 9.79 -7.50
N VAL A 215 6.50 8.72 -8.13
CA VAL A 215 5.65 7.76 -8.85
C VAL A 215 4.71 7.03 -7.87
N LEU A 216 5.26 6.53 -6.77
CA LEU A 216 4.51 5.80 -5.74
C LEU A 216 3.41 6.68 -5.13
N ALA A 217 3.71 7.94 -4.87
CA ALA A 217 2.77 8.93 -4.35
C ALA A 217 1.55 9.09 -5.27
N GLY A 218 1.76 9.24 -6.57
CA GLY A 218 0.65 9.32 -7.54
C GLY A 218 -0.20 8.06 -7.57
N LEU A 219 0.42 6.88 -7.54
CA LEU A 219 -0.27 5.59 -7.48
C LEU A 219 -1.09 5.45 -6.20
N LEU A 220 -0.50 5.80 -5.06
CA LEU A 220 -1.14 5.66 -3.76
C LEU A 220 -2.30 6.64 -3.59
N MET A 221 -2.12 7.91 -3.96
CA MET A 221 -3.20 8.91 -3.94
C MET A 221 -4.40 8.43 -4.76
N GLN A 222 -4.17 7.98 -5.98
CA GLN A 222 -5.23 7.47 -6.84
C GLN A 222 -5.96 6.30 -6.17
N SER A 223 -5.22 5.38 -5.59
CA SER A 223 -5.76 4.21 -4.93
C SER A 223 -6.59 4.54 -3.69
N VAL A 224 -6.10 5.44 -2.82
CA VAL A 224 -6.81 5.88 -1.62
C VAL A 224 -8.09 6.61 -2.00
N PHE A 225 -8.03 7.60 -2.89
CA PHE A 225 -9.20 8.40 -3.27
C PHE A 225 -10.28 7.58 -3.97
N ARG A 226 -9.91 6.58 -4.74
CA ARG A 226 -10.87 5.76 -5.47
C ARG A 226 -11.46 4.62 -4.67
N ASP A 227 -10.62 3.89 -3.95
CA ASP A 227 -10.97 2.58 -3.42
C ASP A 227 -11.21 2.59 -1.92
N GLU A 228 -10.51 3.45 -1.17
CA GLU A 228 -10.56 3.43 0.29
C GLU A 228 -11.60 4.41 0.84
N ILE A 229 -11.85 5.52 0.16
CA ILE A 229 -12.90 6.44 0.59
C ILE A 229 -14.26 5.80 0.27
N PRO A 230 -15.04 5.40 1.29
CA PRO A 230 -16.32 4.77 1.06
C PRO A 230 -17.30 5.78 0.46
N ARG A 231 -18.22 5.29 -0.38
CA ARG A 231 -19.28 6.13 -0.92
C ARG A 231 -20.11 6.74 0.22
N PRO A 232 -20.62 7.96 0.06
CA PRO A 232 -21.35 8.64 1.15
C PRO A 232 -22.52 7.85 1.72
N ASP A 233 -23.22 7.07 0.90
CA ASP A 233 -24.32 6.19 1.26
C ASP A 233 -23.90 4.92 2.02
N ALA A 234 -22.65 4.50 1.83
CA ALA A 234 -22.06 3.31 2.47
C ALA A 234 -21.10 3.65 3.61
N ALA A 235 -20.71 4.91 3.76
CA ALA A 235 -19.76 5.38 4.75
C ALA A 235 -20.33 5.33 6.18
N SER A 236 -19.47 4.91 7.13
CA SER A 236 -19.66 5.21 8.54
C SER A 236 -18.78 6.41 8.91
N VAL A 237 -19.36 7.60 8.87
CA VAL A 237 -18.65 8.87 9.09
C VAL A 237 -17.87 8.86 10.41
N GLN A 238 -18.46 8.29 11.47
CA GLN A 238 -17.82 8.20 12.78
C GLN A 238 -16.50 7.41 12.72
N TRP A 239 -16.51 6.26 12.03
CA TRP A 239 -15.32 5.42 11.88
C TRP A 239 -14.28 6.03 10.94
N LEU A 240 -14.71 6.77 9.92
CA LEU A 240 -13.80 7.52 9.05
C LEU A 240 -13.09 8.63 9.83
N VAL A 241 -13.84 9.44 10.58
CA VAL A 241 -13.28 10.49 11.44
C VAL A 241 -12.35 9.89 12.51
N PHE A 242 -12.73 8.74 13.09
CA PHE A 242 -11.89 8.04 14.06
C PHE A 242 -10.57 7.55 13.43
N GLY A 243 -10.59 7.06 12.19
CA GLY A 243 -9.38 6.69 11.45
C GLY A 243 -8.46 7.88 11.20
N VAL A 244 -9.01 9.00 10.73
CA VAL A 244 -8.26 10.27 10.58
C VAL A 244 -7.65 10.70 11.89
N ALA A 245 -8.45 10.77 12.98
CA ALA A 245 -7.98 11.21 14.28
C ALA A 245 -6.86 10.31 14.84
N THR A 246 -6.99 8.99 14.65
CA THR A 246 -5.98 8.01 15.11
C THR A 246 -4.65 8.23 14.42
N PHE A 247 -4.66 8.33 13.08
CA PHE A 247 -3.41 8.55 12.33
C PHE A 247 -2.81 9.92 12.63
N THR A 248 -3.64 10.96 12.69
CA THR A 248 -3.21 12.31 13.07
C THR A 248 -2.54 12.32 14.45
N ALA A 249 -3.14 11.66 15.45
CA ALA A 249 -2.55 11.58 16.79
C ALA A 249 -1.18 10.88 16.77
N ILE A 250 -1.01 9.82 15.97
CA ILE A 250 0.28 9.14 15.80
C ILE A 250 1.31 10.09 15.15
N SER A 251 0.92 10.79 14.07
CA SER A 251 1.81 11.72 13.36
C SER A 251 2.24 12.93 14.18
N PHE A 252 1.49 13.32 15.23
CA PHE A 252 1.90 14.41 16.15
C PHE A 252 2.84 13.94 17.26
N ILE A 253 2.95 12.65 17.51
CA ILE A 253 3.81 12.07 18.56
C ILE A 253 5.17 11.68 17.96
N SER A 254 5.23 11.47 16.65
CA SER A 254 6.45 11.23 15.86
C SER A 254 7.12 12.52 15.49
#